data_07f4a90d80d321b7c371920b33557ca3
#
_entry.id   07f4a90d80d321b7c371920b33557ca3
#
_cell.length_a   1.000
_cell.length_b   1.000
_cell.length_c   1.000
_cell.angle_alpha   90.00
_cell.angle_beta   90.00
_cell.angle_gamma   90.00
#
_symmetry.space_group_name_H-M   'P 1'
#
loop_
_entity.id
_entity.type
_entity.pdbx_description
1 polymer ?
#
loop_
_entity_poly.entity_id
_entity_poly.type
_entity_poly.pdbx_seq_one_letter_code
_entity_poly.pdbx_strand_id
1 'polypeptide(L)'
;MLPVLIFLVGCLVLTVVLYHSYRSNYKQVRNVTALNATTYAERLQNDMNRGVAITDTLEEIAISENGKIDNFQKVARDLMADFIQSIQIAPDGVVTDIYPEAGNEAGKIDLMHDESRGEICRYGRDKNIVTMQGPFDLKQGGQGIAIRNPVYLEGADGSPVFWGFTIVIIRVPEIFTESIQALTKFGYDYSLTKTVSPLSDDTEIVSSSGNIMKNPITFEFEFCGSLFDFEIMPADGWSHGWNVFPQLFLGICVILLLTGLTVVILVIERHRDTLKKMAITDPLTGLLNRKGFDEQLKKVMQGDLHIHCVGIQMDIDDFKFINDMYGHVVGDAALKSLAQDMQSYFNDNSIICRNGGDEFSAILVDTTEEEARKKIEQFTLQPRHITYNGGEHPFYI
;
A
#
# COMPACT_ATOMS: atom_id res chain seq x y z
N MET A 1 -3.65 -30.50 -1.85
CA MET A 1 -4.37 -29.32 -2.38
C MET A 1 -4.52 -28.21 -1.34
N LEU A 2 -4.94 -28.49 -0.10
CA LEU A 2 -5.16 -27.44 0.95
C LEU A 2 -3.95 -26.53 1.22
N PRO A 3 -2.69 -27.02 1.40
CA PRO A 3 -1.54 -26.14 1.64
C PRO A 3 -1.25 -25.19 0.48
N VAL A 4 -1.43 -25.63 -0.76
CA VAL A 4 -1.24 -24.81 -1.96
C VAL A 4 -2.29 -23.70 -2.02
N LEU A 5 -3.53 -24.01 -1.67
CA LEU A 5 -4.61 -23.03 -1.61
C LEU A 5 -4.31 -21.95 -0.55
N ILE A 6 -3.87 -22.37 0.64
CA ILE A 6 -3.50 -21.44 1.73
C ILE A 6 -2.35 -20.53 1.30
N PHE A 7 -1.33 -21.10 0.62
CA PHE A 7 -0.22 -20.32 0.09
C PHE A 7 -0.70 -19.27 -0.93
N LEU A 8 -1.52 -19.66 -1.90
CA LEU A 8 -2.03 -18.77 -2.94
C LEU A 8 -2.92 -17.67 -2.36
N VAL A 9 -3.83 -18.02 -1.44
CA VAL A 9 -4.68 -17.04 -0.74
C VAL A 9 -3.82 -16.09 0.09
N GLY A 10 -2.80 -16.60 0.79
CA GLY A 10 -1.85 -15.78 1.55
C GLY A 10 -1.12 -14.77 0.67
N CYS A 11 -0.62 -15.19 -0.51
CA CYS A 11 0.03 -14.29 -1.48
C CYS A 11 -0.95 -13.21 -1.99
N LEU A 12 -2.19 -13.57 -2.28
CA LEU A 12 -3.21 -12.62 -2.71
C LEU A 12 -3.49 -11.57 -1.62
N VAL A 13 -3.70 -12.02 -0.38
CA VAL A 13 -3.92 -11.12 0.77
C VAL A 13 -2.72 -10.20 0.99
N LEU A 14 -1.50 -10.74 0.93
CA LEU A 14 -0.28 -9.93 1.07
C LEU A 14 -0.20 -8.85 -0.01
N THR A 15 -0.50 -9.19 -1.28
CA THR A 15 -0.52 -8.24 -2.38
C THR A 15 -1.53 -7.11 -2.14
N VAL A 16 -2.74 -7.44 -1.68
CA VAL A 16 -3.77 -6.45 -1.36
C VAL A 16 -3.34 -5.55 -0.20
N VAL A 17 -2.74 -6.11 0.85
CA VAL A 17 -2.23 -5.34 2.01
C VAL A 17 -1.12 -4.38 1.58
N LEU A 18 -0.15 -4.85 0.78
CA LEU A 18 0.95 -4.01 0.28
C LEU A 18 0.42 -2.89 -0.62
N TYR A 19 -0.52 -3.19 -1.51
CA TYR A 19 -1.16 -2.19 -2.37
C TYR A 19 -1.90 -1.13 -1.55
N HIS A 20 -2.66 -1.56 -0.54
CA HIS A 20 -3.38 -0.63 0.34
C HIS A 20 -2.42 0.25 1.15
N SER A 21 -1.37 -0.35 1.71
CA SER A 21 -0.30 0.37 2.43
C SER A 21 0.38 1.42 1.54
N TYR A 22 0.76 1.03 0.31
CA TYR A 22 1.33 1.97 -0.67
C TYR A 22 0.38 3.13 -0.96
N ARG A 23 -0.87 2.83 -1.27
CA ARG A 23 -1.88 3.85 -1.59
C ARG A 23 -2.16 4.80 -0.41
N SER A 24 -2.16 4.26 0.80
CA SER A 24 -2.33 5.05 2.02
C SER A 24 -1.16 6.00 2.23
N ASN A 25 0.08 5.50 2.13
CA ASN A 25 1.29 6.34 2.23
C ASN A 25 1.31 7.42 1.15
N TYR A 26 1.03 7.06 -0.10
CA TYR A 26 0.97 8.02 -1.21
C TYR A 26 -0.03 9.16 -0.94
N LYS A 27 -1.25 8.83 -0.45
CA LYS A 27 -2.25 9.83 -0.09
C LYS A 27 -1.78 10.72 1.07
N GLN A 28 -1.17 10.12 2.09
CA GLN A 28 -0.65 10.87 3.24
C GLN A 28 0.43 11.86 2.83
N VAL A 29 1.41 11.42 2.01
CA VAL A 29 2.47 12.29 1.50
C VAL A 29 1.87 13.42 0.66
N ARG A 30 0.90 13.14 -0.22
CA ARG A 30 0.22 14.18 -1.00
C ARG A 30 -0.53 15.19 -0.14
N ASN A 31 -1.24 14.75 0.89
CA ASN A 31 -1.99 15.63 1.79
C ASN A 31 -1.04 16.54 2.58
N VAL A 32 0.06 15.99 3.10
CA VAL A 32 1.08 16.80 3.81
C VAL A 32 1.73 17.81 2.85
N THR A 33 2.05 17.38 1.62
CA THR A 33 2.62 18.26 0.60
C THR A 33 1.63 19.38 0.22
N ALA A 34 0.33 19.07 0.09
CA ALA A 34 -0.68 20.09 -0.19
C ALA A 34 -0.79 21.15 0.93
N LEU A 35 -0.75 20.71 2.18
CA LEU A 35 -0.72 21.65 3.33
C LEU A 35 0.53 22.52 3.31
N ASN A 36 1.68 21.92 3.01
CA ASN A 36 2.93 22.67 2.88
C ASN A 36 2.89 23.64 1.69
N ALA A 37 2.27 23.25 0.55
CA ALA A 37 2.08 24.15 -0.59
C ALA A 37 1.37 25.42 -0.17
N THR A 38 0.24 25.31 0.52
CA THR A 38 -0.50 26.49 1.04
C THR A 38 0.37 27.32 1.96
N THR A 39 1.02 26.71 2.95
CA THR A 39 1.84 27.42 3.93
C THR A 39 3.01 28.18 3.30
N TYR A 40 3.69 27.55 2.33
CA TYR A 40 4.81 28.19 1.66
C TYR A 40 4.37 29.24 0.65
N ALA A 41 3.24 29.05 -0.03
CA ALA A 41 2.64 30.07 -0.88
C ALA A 41 2.32 31.33 -0.09
N GLU A 42 1.71 31.22 1.10
CA GLU A 42 1.45 32.36 2.01
C GLU A 42 2.75 33.05 2.44
N ARG A 43 3.82 32.30 2.70
CA ARG A 43 5.14 32.89 3.04
C ARG A 43 5.72 33.65 1.86
N LEU A 44 5.67 33.10 0.64
CA LEU A 44 6.13 33.77 -0.56
C LEU A 44 5.34 35.06 -0.84
N GLN A 45 4.01 35.06 -0.63
CA GLN A 45 3.19 36.26 -0.69
C GLN A 45 3.64 37.28 0.35
N ASN A 46 3.90 36.85 1.59
CA ASN A 46 4.36 37.76 2.65
C ASN A 46 5.75 38.34 2.34
N ASP A 47 6.64 37.54 1.73
CA ASP A 47 7.94 38.06 1.27
C ASP A 47 7.75 39.16 0.21
N MET A 48 6.88 38.94 -0.78
CA MET A 48 6.55 39.95 -1.80
C MET A 48 5.84 41.16 -1.22
N ASN A 49 4.96 41.00 -0.23
CA ASN A 49 4.29 42.11 0.47
C ASN A 49 5.27 43.10 1.13
N ARG A 50 6.48 42.66 1.48
CA ARG A 50 7.54 43.54 1.98
C ARG A 50 7.94 44.59 0.92
N GLY A 51 7.91 44.19 -0.36
CA GLY A 51 8.15 45.12 -1.46
C GLY A 51 6.97 46.11 -1.66
N VAL A 52 5.72 45.59 -1.59
CA VAL A 52 4.51 46.42 -1.71
C VAL A 52 4.46 47.46 -0.57
N ALA A 53 4.73 47.06 0.68
CA ALA A 53 4.69 47.96 1.83
C ALA A 53 5.63 49.18 1.70
N ILE A 54 6.72 49.03 0.93
CA ILE A 54 7.61 50.17 0.65
C ILE A 54 6.95 51.14 -0.32
N THR A 55 6.26 50.64 -1.36
CA THR A 55 5.54 51.49 -2.31
C THR A 55 4.38 52.21 -1.62
N ASP A 56 3.67 51.56 -0.70
CA ASP A 56 2.59 52.16 0.10
C ASP A 56 3.12 53.25 1.03
N THR A 57 4.26 53.03 1.69
CA THR A 57 4.90 54.05 2.53
C THR A 57 5.28 55.28 1.72
N LEU A 58 5.82 55.11 0.51
CA LEU A 58 6.15 56.20 -0.37
C LEU A 58 4.90 56.93 -0.91
N GLU A 59 3.82 56.20 -1.17
CA GLU A 59 2.52 56.75 -1.54
C GLU A 59 1.98 57.68 -0.41
N GLU A 60 1.97 57.20 0.82
CA GLU A 60 1.51 57.99 1.97
C GLU A 60 2.33 59.28 2.13
N ILE A 61 3.65 59.21 1.93
CA ILE A 61 4.53 60.42 1.96
C ILE A 61 4.18 61.35 0.79
N ALA A 62 4.04 60.83 -0.42
CA ALA A 62 3.69 61.61 -1.61
C ALA A 62 2.33 62.34 -1.45
N ILE A 63 1.33 61.65 -0.85
CA ILE A 63 0.02 62.25 -0.58
C ILE A 63 0.15 63.35 0.50
N SER A 64 0.84 63.04 1.59
CA SER A 64 0.96 64.01 2.73
C SER A 64 1.75 65.27 2.37
N GLU A 65 2.71 65.14 1.45
CA GLU A 65 3.56 66.24 1.00
C GLU A 65 3.10 66.87 -0.35
N ASN A 66 1.87 66.51 -0.77
CA ASN A 66 1.23 67.04 -1.99
C ASN A 66 2.09 66.82 -3.26
N GLY A 67 2.58 65.57 -3.44
CA GLY A 67 3.35 65.15 -4.58
C GLY A 67 4.86 65.44 -4.53
N LYS A 68 5.35 65.97 -3.41
CA LYS A 68 6.78 66.14 -3.21
C LYS A 68 7.25 65.20 -2.12
N ILE A 69 8.34 64.50 -2.40
CA ILE A 69 8.98 63.69 -1.37
C ILE A 69 10.28 64.39 -1.00
N ASP A 70 10.19 65.30 0.01
CA ASP A 70 11.35 65.97 0.50
C ASP A 70 12.39 65.01 1.07
N ASN A 71 13.65 65.17 0.68
CA ASN A 71 14.73 64.30 1.06
C ASN A 71 14.54 62.79 0.60
N PHE A 72 13.96 62.54 -0.59
CA PHE A 72 13.76 61.21 -1.15
C PHE A 72 14.95 60.29 -0.94
N GLN A 73 16.18 60.73 -1.19
CA GLN A 73 17.40 59.96 -1.04
C GLN A 73 17.60 59.42 0.39
N LYS A 74 17.20 60.20 1.40
CA LYS A 74 17.26 59.77 2.79
C LYS A 74 16.15 58.75 3.11
N VAL A 75 14.91 59.05 2.71
CA VAL A 75 13.76 58.16 2.91
C VAL A 75 14.02 56.81 2.23
N ALA A 76 14.43 56.80 0.98
CA ALA A 76 14.73 55.62 0.23
C ALA A 76 15.86 54.80 0.87
N ARG A 77 16.91 55.46 1.37
CA ARG A 77 18.00 54.81 2.11
C ARG A 77 17.50 54.06 3.36
N ASP A 78 16.65 54.71 4.11
CA ASP A 78 16.13 54.18 5.36
C ASP A 78 15.15 52.99 5.12
N LEU A 79 14.55 52.91 3.92
CA LEU A 79 13.66 51.81 3.47
C LEU A 79 14.40 50.68 2.75
N MET A 80 15.70 50.83 2.42
CA MET A 80 16.47 49.79 1.73
C MET A 80 16.61 48.53 2.58
N ALA A 81 16.54 47.40 1.90
CA ALA A 81 16.83 46.08 2.45
C ALA A 81 17.62 45.25 1.43
N ASP A 82 18.25 44.17 1.88
CA ASP A 82 19.16 43.35 1.06
C ASP A 82 18.54 42.80 -0.23
N PHE A 83 17.23 42.56 -0.22
CA PHE A 83 16.48 42.10 -1.38
C PHE A 83 16.00 43.22 -2.32
N ILE A 84 16.23 44.50 -2.00
CA ILE A 84 15.83 45.62 -2.82
C ILE A 84 16.95 46.05 -3.73
N GLN A 85 16.70 46.11 -5.02
CA GLN A 85 17.64 46.65 -6.00
C GLN A 85 17.61 48.16 -6.06
N SER A 86 16.41 48.76 -6.11
CA SER A 86 16.23 50.18 -6.12
C SER A 86 14.82 50.59 -5.69
N ILE A 87 14.72 51.83 -5.18
CA ILE A 87 13.47 52.53 -4.87
C ILE A 87 13.39 53.74 -5.79
N GLN A 88 12.23 53.98 -6.40
CA GLN A 88 12.06 55.03 -7.41
C GLN A 88 10.72 55.74 -7.26
N ILE A 89 10.65 56.97 -7.73
CA ILE A 89 9.39 57.71 -7.94
C ILE A 89 9.30 58.18 -9.39
N ALA A 90 8.09 58.18 -9.90
CA ALA A 90 7.82 58.57 -11.29
C ALA A 90 6.61 59.46 -11.42
N PRO A 91 6.71 60.76 -11.05
CA PRO A 91 5.68 61.74 -11.32
C PRO A 91 5.34 61.78 -12.84
N ASP A 92 4.04 61.88 -13.16
CA ASP A 92 3.52 61.83 -14.55
C ASP A 92 3.98 60.59 -15.33
N GLY A 93 4.45 59.55 -14.64
CA GLY A 93 4.97 58.30 -15.22
C GLY A 93 6.43 58.40 -15.66
N VAL A 94 7.14 59.49 -15.44
CA VAL A 94 8.56 59.66 -15.71
C VAL A 94 9.39 59.46 -14.47
N VAL A 95 10.34 58.58 -14.49
CA VAL A 95 11.20 58.31 -13.32
C VAL A 95 12.14 59.49 -13.09
N THR A 96 11.88 60.27 -12.02
CA THR A 96 12.66 61.46 -11.66
C THR A 96 13.73 61.18 -10.62
N ASP A 97 13.44 60.33 -9.66
CA ASP A 97 14.34 60.02 -8.56
C ASP A 97 14.50 58.51 -8.35
N ILE A 98 15.71 58.11 -8.14
CA ILE A 98 16.11 56.70 -7.94
C ILE A 98 17.12 56.61 -6.79
N TYR A 99 16.96 55.63 -5.92
CA TYR A 99 17.97 55.26 -4.93
C TYR A 99 18.28 53.79 -5.01
N PRO A 100 19.58 53.36 -5.01
CA PRO A 100 20.78 54.20 -5.15
C PRO A 100 20.92 54.80 -6.56
N GLU A 101 21.51 55.98 -6.67
CA GLU A 101 21.73 56.63 -7.96
C GLU A 101 22.79 55.92 -8.80
N ALA A 102 23.79 55.34 -8.14
CA ALA A 102 24.89 54.67 -8.81
C ALA A 102 24.40 53.47 -9.70
N GLY A 103 24.64 53.58 -11.00
CA GLY A 103 24.22 52.54 -11.97
C GLY A 103 22.77 52.66 -12.47
N ASN A 104 22.01 53.68 -12.04
CA ASN A 104 20.66 53.94 -12.44
C ASN A 104 20.54 55.30 -13.18
N GLU A 105 19.60 55.42 -14.14
CA GLU A 105 19.45 56.62 -14.96
C GLU A 105 18.11 57.27 -14.67
N ALA A 106 18.09 58.30 -13.80
CA ALA A 106 16.93 59.13 -13.54
C ALA A 106 16.64 60.08 -14.71
N GLY A 107 15.38 60.45 -14.95
CA GLY A 107 14.94 61.42 -15.92
C GLY A 107 14.88 60.92 -17.38
N LYS A 108 15.23 59.66 -17.66
CA LYS A 108 15.24 59.09 -19.02
C LYS A 108 14.21 57.98 -19.23
N ILE A 109 13.53 57.53 -18.20
CA ILE A 109 12.59 56.42 -18.31
C ILE A 109 11.17 56.94 -18.23
N ASP A 110 10.49 57.00 -19.35
CA ASP A 110 9.06 57.29 -19.45
C ASP A 110 8.30 55.95 -19.46
N LEU A 111 7.71 55.63 -18.34
CA LEU A 111 7.00 54.39 -18.13
C LEU A 111 5.71 54.27 -18.90
N MET A 112 5.07 55.38 -19.23
CA MET A 112 3.76 55.40 -19.86
C MET A 112 3.85 55.17 -21.35
N HIS A 113 4.97 55.53 -21.97
CA HIS A 113 5.21 55.43 -23.42
C HIS A 113 6.25 54.40 -23.79
N ASP A 114 6.79 53.69 -22.82
CA ASP A 114 7.74 52.61 -23.03
C ASP A 114 7.06 51.40 -23.73
N GLU A 115 7.69 50.83 -24.74
CA GLU A 115 7.13 49.69 -25.51
C GLU A 115 6.89 48.44 -24.65
N SER A 116 7.76 48.18 -23.68
CA SER A 116 7.73 46.95 -22.86
C SER A 116 7.00 47.14 -21.51
N ARG A 117 6.88 48.39 -21.01
CA ARG A 117 6.36 48.69 -19.68
C ARG A 117 5.04 49.46 -19.74
N GLY A 118 4.76 50.15 -20.84
CA GLY A 118 3.66 51.11 -20.93
C GLY A 118 2.30 50.46 -20.77
N GLU A 119 2.09 49.28 -21.31
CA GLU A 119 0.80 48.57 -21.20
C GLU A 119 0.42 48.29 -19.76
N ILE A 120 1.32 47.69 -18.96
CA ILE A 120 1.08 47.32 -17.58
C ILE A 120 1.01 48.57 -16.68
N CYS A 121 1.77 49.65 -16.98
CA CYS A 121 1.69 50.88 -16.24
C CYS A 121 0.34 51.61 -16.45
N ARG A 122 -0.15 51.69 -17.73
CA ARG A 122 -1.49 52.20 -18.01
C ARG A 122 -2.59 51.39 -17.33
N TYR A 123 -2.47 50.04 -17.42
CA TYR A 123 -3.41 49.16 -16.72
C TYR A 123 -3.49 49.40 -15.21
N GLY A 124 -2.32 49.48 -14.53
CA GLY A 124 -2.24 49.79 -13.09
C GLY A 124 -2.85 51.15 -12.76
N ARG A 125 -2.51 52.18 -13.56
CA ARG A 125 -3.14 53.51 -13.45
C ARG A 125 -4.66 53.45 -13.59
N ASP A 126 -5.15 52.88 -14.71
CA ASP A 126 -6.57 52.95 -15.04
C ASP A 126 -7.46 52.13 -14.09
N LYS A 127 -6.89 51.08 -13.48
CA LYS A 127 -7.56 50.25 -12.50
C LYS A 127 -7.29 50.66 -11.05
N ASN A 128 -6.35 51.53 -10.82
CA ASN A 128 -5.87 51.96 -9.48
C ASN A 128 -5.44 50.74 -8.64
N ILE A 129 -4.57 49.90 -9.21
CA ILE A 129 -4.03 48.70 -8.55
C ILE A 129 -2.51 48.65 -8.65
N VAL A 130 -1.88 48.13 -7.63
CA VAL A 130 -0.46 47.79 -7.65
C VAL A 130 -0.23 46.73 -8.72
N THR A 131 0.78 46.94 -9.56
CA THR A 131 1.15 46.02 -10.64
C THR A 131 2.57 45.50 -10.46
N MET A 132 2.83 44.31 -10.99
CA MET A 132 4.11 43.63 -10.93
C MET A 132 4.58 43.26 -12.35
N GLN A 133 5.84 43.53 -12.68
CA GLN A 133 6.44 43.18 -13.97
C GLN A 133 7.82 42.57 -13.79
N GLY A 134 8.14 41.55 -14.58
CA GLY A 134 9.37 40.77 -14.49
C GLY A 134 9.05 39.32 -14.04
N PRO A 135 10.07 38.45 -13.88
CA PRO A 135 11.49 38.82 -13.68
C PRO A 135 12.17 39.30 -14.96
N PHE A 136 13.06 40.30 -14.84
CA PHE A 136 13.93 40.78 -15.92
C PHE A 136 15.38 40.89 -15.45
N ASP A 137 16.32 40.83 -16.40
CA ASP A 137 17.75 40.94 -16.09
C ASP A 137 18.13 42.33 -15.59
N LEU A 138 18.83 42.37 -14.46
CA LEU A 138 19.33 43.61 -13.86
C LEU A 138 20.70 43.97 -14.45
N LYS A 139 20.96 45.25 -14.70
CA LYS A 139 22.26 45.75 -15.21
C LYS A 139 23.42 45.38 -14.28
N GLN A 140 23.17 45.24 -12.98
CA GLN A 140 24.16 44.88 -11.95
C GLN A 140 24.27 43.34 -11.75
N GLY A 141 23.56 42.54 -12.58
CA GLY A 141 23.48 41.10 -12.50
C GLY A 141 22.35 40.60 -11.59
N GLY A 142 21.88 39.39 -11.85
CA GLY A 142 20.70 38.80 -11.24
C GLY A 142 19.41 39.25 -11.91
N GLN A 143 18.28 38.86 -11.35
CA GLN A 143 16.94 39.19 -11.85
C GLN A 143 16.16 40.03 -10.88
N GLY A 144 15.30 40.90 -11.40
CA GLY A 144 14.46 41.77 -10.62
C GLY A 144 13.00 41.78 -11.07
N ILE A 145 12.13 42.11 -10.13
CA ILE A 145 10.71 42.34 -10.37
C ILE A 145 10.42 43.78 -9.97
N ALA A 146 9.76 44.55 -10.85
CA ALA A 146 9.28 45.90 -10.57
C ALA A 146 7.88 45.82 -9.99
N ILE A 147 7.72 46.38 -8.78
CA ILE A 147 6.41 46.63 -8.15
C ILE A 147 6.12 48.09 -8.34
N ARG A 148 4.96 48.44 -8.89
CA ARG A 148 4.54 49.81 -9.18
C ARG A 148 3.17 50.07 -8.56
N ASN A 149 3.12 51.09 -7.67
CA ASN A 149 1.89 51.53 -7.04
C ASN A 149 1.49 52.88 -7.65
N PRO A 150 0.32 52.97 -8.33
CA PRO A 150 -0.17 54.21 -8.85
C PRO A 150 -0.64 55.14 -7.72
N VAL A 151 -0.17 56.37 -7.69
CA VAL A 151 -0.49 57.37 -6.68
C VAL A 151 -1.42 58.42 -7.24
N TYR A 152 -2.44 58.80 -6.47
CA TYR A 152 -3.41 59.84 -6.80
C TYR A 152 -3.43 60.89 -5.72
N LEU A 153 -3.40 62.15 -6.15
CA LEU A 153 -3.54 63.31 -5.27
C LEU A 153 -4.94 63.91 -5.40
N GLU A 154 -5.35 64.65 -4.42
CA GLU A 154 -6.60 65.42 -4.44
C GLU A 154 -6.46 66.61 -5.37
N GLY A 155 -7.25 66.68 -6.41
CA GLY A 155 -7.31 67.77 -7.34
C GLY A 155 -8.04 69.00 -6.73
N ALA A 156 -7.98 70.15 -7.40
CA ALA A 156 -8.61 71.37 -6.95
C ALA A 156 -10.15 71.33 -6.78
N ASP A 157 -10.76 70.34 -7.45
CA ASP A 157 -12.20 70.03 -7.38
C ASP A 157 -12.55 68.84 -6.44
N GLY A 158 -11.57 68.36 -5.70
CA GLY A 158 -11.71 67.21 -4.81
C GLY A 158 -11.71 65.84 -5.53
N SER A 159 -11.48 65.79 -6.88
CA SER A 159 -11.36 64.52 -7.62
C SER A 159 -9.95 63.98 -7.53
N PRO A 160 -9.78 62.64 -7.56
CA PRO A 160 -8.45 62.02 -7.59
C PRO A 160 -7.78 62.27 -8.95
N VAL A 161 -6.59 62.85 -8.92
CA VAL A 161 -5.75 63.13 -10.10
C VAL A 161 -4.52 62.22 -10.03
N PHE A 162 -4.26 61.50 -11.10
CA PHE A 162 -3.06 60.67 -11.18
C PHE A 162 -1.80 61.52 -11.06
N TRP A 163 -1.01 61.27 -10.03
CA TRP A 163 0.26 61.94 -9.80
C TRP A 163 1.43 61.24 -10.44
N GLY A 164 1.45 59.87 -10.39
CA GLY A 164 2.57 59.07 -10.85
C GLY A 164 2.63 57.71 -10.20
N PHE A 165 3.82 57.18 -10.11
CA PHE A 165 4.06 55.89 -9.46
C PHE A 165 5.11 55.98 -8.37
N THR A 166 4.91 55.23 -7.29
CA THR A 166 5.98 54.76 -6.39
C THR A 166 6.41 53.37 -6.84
N ILE A 167 7.72 53.11 -6.85
CA ILE A 167 8.27 51.92 -7.49
C ILE A 167 9.35 51.31 -6.63
N VAL A 168 9.31 50.00 -6.49
CA VAL A 168 10.37 49.18 -5.89
C VAL A 168 10.79 48.09 -6.86
N ILE A 169 12.09 47.99 -7.10
CA ILE A 169 12.67 46.85 -7.82
C ILE A 169 13.19 45.89 -6.75
N ILE A 170 12.56 44.72 -6.65
CA ILE A 170 12.99 43.65 -5.76
C ILE A 170 13.85 42.64 -6.53
N ARG A 171 14.85 42.05 -5.86
CA ARG A 171 15.73 41.05 -6.42
C ARG A 171 15.12 39.64 -6.21
N VAL A 172 15.12 38.83 -7.26
CA VAL A 172 14.69 37.45 -7.20
C VAL A 172 15.83 36.51 -7.63
N PRO A 173 16.06 35.41 -6.95
CA PRO A 173 15.25 34.82 -5.86
C PRO A 173 15.56 35.36 -4.47
N GLU A 174 16.38 36.41 -4.30
CA GLU A 174 16.90 36.89 -3.01
C GLU A 174 15.80 37.21 -1.99
N ILE A 175 14.69 37.79 -2.44
CA ILE A 175 13.53 38.12 -1.54
C ILE A 175 12.94 36.84 -0.90
N PHE A 176 13.06 35.71 -1.55
CA PHE A 176 12.53 34.43 -1.11
C PHE A 176 13.55 33.55 -0.37
N THR A 177 14.77 34.04 -0.14
CA THR A 177 15.90 33.25 0.36
C THR A 177 15.54 32.43 1.59
N GLU A 178 14.89 33.04 2.59
CA GLU A 178 14.53 32.33 3.82
C GLU A 178 13.46 31.25 3.57
N SER A 179 12.43 31.58 2.81
CA SER A 179 11.33 30.67 2.47
C SER A 179 11.80 29.51 1.61
N ILE A 180 12.65 29.77 0.61
CA ILE A 180 13.23 28.76 -0.27
C ILE A 180 14.19 27.83 0.50
N GLN A 181 15.07 28.39 1.34
CA GLN A 181 15.98 27.57 2.15
C GLN A 181 15.22 26.65 3.10
N ALA A 182 14.16 27.15 3.72
CA ALA A 182 13.30 26.32 4.56
C ALA A 182 12.64 25.19 3.74
N LEU A 183 12.06 25.50 2.59
CA LEU A 183 11.40 24.54 1.72
C LEU A 183 12.34 23.42 1.23
N THR A 184 13.52 23.79 0.72
CA THR A 184 14.54 22.84 0.25
C THR A 184 15.14 22.01 1.38
N LYS A 185 15.34 22.59 2.57
CA LYS A 185 15.79 21.88 3.76
C LYS A 185 14.78 20.80 4.22
N PHE A 186 13.50 21.04 4.01
CA PHE A 186 12.45 20.04 4.25
C PHE A 186 12.31 19.01 3.12
N GLY A 187 13.20 19.05 2.13
CA GLY A 187 13.27 18.04 1.06
C GLY A 187 12.21 18.20 -0.02
N TYR A 188 11.82 19.44 -0.34
CA TYR A 188 10.91 19.72 -1.44
C TYR A 188 11.63 20.35 -2.64
N ASP A 189 11.27 19.88 -3.83
CA ASP A 189 11.46 20.62 -5.09
C ASP A 189 10.29 21.56 -5.31
N TYR A 190 10.55 22.69 -5.97
CA TYR A 190 9.53 23.71 -6.19
C TYR A 190 9.71 24.42 -7.53
N SER A 191 8.63 25.02 -8.01
CA SER A 191 8.59 26.01 -9.09
C SER A 191 7.56 27.08 -8.75
N LEU A 192 7.96 28.33 -8.84
CA LEU A 192 7.08 29.50 -8.73
C LEU A 192 7.04 30.15 -10.12
N THR A 193 5.89 30.12 -10.75
CA THR A 193 5.63 30.78 -12.03
C THR A 193 4.57 31.86 -11.85
N LYS A 194 4.52 32.82 -12.73
CA LYS A 194 3.46 33.83 -12.77
C LYS A 194 3.07 34.17 -14.20
N THR A 195 1.91 34.75 -14.38
CA THR A 195 1.54 35.36 -15.66
C THR A 195 2.45 36.56 -15.98
N VAL A 196 2.88 36.66 -17.24
CA VAL A 196 3.77 37.75 -17.69
C VAL A 196 3.16 39.11 -17.44
N SER A 197 1.87 39.24 -17.66
CA SER A 197 1.10 40.45 -17.32
C SER A 197 -0.34 40.06 -16.97
N PRO A 198 -1.10 40.99 -16.32
CA PRO A 198 -2.53 40.76 -16.08
C PRO A 198 -3.39 40.63 -17.35
N LEU A 199 -2.82 40.94 -18.51
CA LEU A 199 -3.47 40.92 -19.82
C LEU A 199 -3.01 39.72 -20.70
N SER A 200 -2.16 38.85 -20.20
CA SER A 200 -1.62 37.69 -20.92
C SER A 200 -1.74 36.40 -20.10
N ASP A 201 -2.07 35.30 -20.77
CA ASP A 201 -2.04 33.94 -20.20
C ASP A 201 -0.64 33.33 -20.27
N ASP A 202 0.34 33.98 -20.91
CA ASP A 202 1.73 33.52 -20.94
C ASP A 202 2.33 33.57 -19.55
N THR A 203 3.08 32.52 -19.20
CA THR A 203 3.70 32.40 -17.88
C THR A 203 5.23 32.46 -17.95
N GLU A 204 5.83 32.95 -16.89
CA GLU A 204 7.29 33.04 -16.72
C GLU A 204 7.70 32.49 -15.36
N ILE A 205 8.91 31.91 -15.29
CA ILE A 205 9.45 31.34 -14.05
C ILE A 205 10.06 32.46 -13.21
N VAL A 206 9.54 32.63 -12.01
CA VAL A 206 10.07 33.58 -11.00
C VAL A 206 11.23 32.96 -10.22
N SER A 207 11.06 31.69 -9.80
CA SER A 207 12.07 30.92 -9.08
C SER A 207 11.77 29.44 -9.15
N SER A 208 12.80 28.59 -9.23
CA SER A 208 12.62 27.14 -9.22
C SER A 208 13.84 26.41 -8.69
N SER A 209 13.65 25.15 -8.23
CA SER A 209 14.76 24.25 -7.89
C SER A 209 15.51 23.73 -9.12
N GLY A 210 14.95 23.91 -10.33
CA GLY A 210 15.54 23.42 -11.59
C GLY A 210 15.29 21.94 -11.86
N ASN A 211 14.64 21.21 -10.94
CA ASN A 211 14.33 19.79 -11.12
C ASN A 211 12.99 19.59 -11.83
N ILE A 212 12.89 18.50 -12.63
CA ILE A 212 11.65 18.14 -13.28
C ILE A 212 10.72 17.45 -12.29
N MET A 213 9.61 18.07 -11.98
CA MET A 213 8.58 17.52 -11.09
C MET A 213 7.55 16.73 -11.88
N LYS A 214 7.19 15.52 -11.39
CA LYS A 214 6.14 14.70 -11.98
C LYS A 214 4.88 14.74 -11.13
N ASN A 215 3.82 15.34 -11.66
CA ASN A 215 2.53 15.48 -10.99
C ASN A 215 2.64 16.23 -9.66
N PRO A 216 3.20 17.47 -9.63
CA PRO A 216 3.37 18.25 -8.43
C PRO A 216 2.01 18.59 -7.78
N ILE A 217 2.04 19.16 -6.59
CA ILE A 217 0.90 19.87 -6.01
C ILE A 217 1.04 21.31 -6.44
N THR A 218 0.01 21.87 -7.06
CA THR A 218 -0.07 23.26 -7.48
C THR A 218 -0.98 24.03 -6.53
N PHE A 219 -0.54 25.20 -6.12
CA PHE A 219 -1.33 26.18 -5.37
C PHE A 219 -1.33 27.49 -6.16
N GLU A 220 -2.52 27.90 -6.58
CA GLU A 220 -2.73 29.13 -7.35
C GLU A 220 -3.10 30.28 -6.42
N PHE A 221 -2.53 31.46 -6.65
CA PHE A 221 -2.89 32.70 -5.94
C PHE A 221 -2.68 33.91 -6.81
N GLU A 222 -3.49 34.93 -6.57
CA GLU A 222 -3.37 36.24 -7.24
C GLU A 222 -2.58 37.22 -6.35
N PHE A 223 -1.64 37.94 -6.96
CA PHE A 223 -0.85 38.96 -6.30
C PHE A 223 -0.46 40.08 -7.26
N CYS A 224 -0.73 41.37 -6.90
CA CYS A 224 -0.45 42.54 -7.72
C CYS A 224 -0.93 42.41 -9.16
N GLY A 225 -2.14 41.88 -9.37
CA GLY A 225 -2.76 41.74 -10.67
C GLY A 225 -2.18 40.60 -11.54
N SER A 226 -1.27 39.79 -11.02
CA SER A 226 -0.73 38.61 -11.68
C SER A 226 -1.19 37.34 -10.98
N LEU A 227 -1.47 36.29 -11.79
CA LEU A 227 -1.76 34.95 -11.27
C LEU A 227 -0.44 34.21 -11.08
N PHE A 228 -0.25 33.61 -9.92
CA PHE A 228 0.91 32.82 -9.57
C PHE A 228 0.53 31.35 -9.40
N ASP A 229 1.37 30.47 -9.95
CA ASP A 229 1.31 29.04 -9.71
C ASP A 229 2.53 28.62 -8.89
N PHE A 230 2.29 28.12 -7.71
CA PHE A 230 3.31 27.56 -6.85
C PHE A 230 3.19 26.03 -6.83
N GLU A 231 4.16 25.38 -7.43
CA GLU A 231 4.24 23.92 -7.53
C GLU A 231 5.29 23.39 -6.57
N ILE A 232 4.94 22.32 -5.82
CA ILE A 232 5.89 21.60 -4.99
C ILE A 232 5.72 20.08 -5.09
N MET A 233 6.83 19.38 -4.90
CA MET A 233 6.87 17.93 -4.83
C MET A 233 8.00 17.50 -3.87
N PRO A 234 7.84 16.40 -3.09
CA PRO A 234 8.97 15.82 -2.36
C PRO A 234 10.11 15.45 -3.31
N ALA A 235 11.35 15.87 -3.02
CA ALA A 235 12.53 15.62 -3.85
C ALA A 235 12.78 14.12 -4.08
N ASP A 236 12.46 13.29 -3.07
CA ASP A 236 12.55 11.82 -3.14
C ASP A 236 11.31 11.16 -3.78
N GLY A 237 10.37 11.97 -4.29
CA GLY A 237 9.14 11.50 -4.96
C GLY A 237 8.00 11.12 -4.00
N TRP A 238 6.85 10.73 -4.58
CA TRP A 238 5.60 10.51 -3.86
C TRP A 238 5.57 9.25 -2.98
N SER A 239 6.51 8.34 -3.14
CA SER A 239 6.66 7.13 -2.33
C SER A 239 7.70 7.27 -1.21
N HIS A 240 8.17 8.49 -0.94
CA HIS A 240 9.12 8.76 0.13
C HIS A 240 8.65 8.19 1.47
N GLY A 241 9.58 7.56 2.21
CA GLY A 241 9.31 6.95 3.51
C GLY A 241 8.54 5.62 3.46
N TRP A 242 8.03 5.17 2.31
CA TRP A 242 7.40 3.86 2.21
C TRP A 242 8.43 2.74 2.03
N ASN A 243 8.64 1.99 3.09
CA ASN A 243 9.54 0.83 3.06
C ASN A 243 8.72 -0.47 2.98
N VAL A 244 8.74 -1.11 1.82
CA VAL A 244 8.03 -2.37 1.56
C VAL A 244 8.68 -3.58 2.23
N PHE A 245 9.99 -3.55 2.47
CA PHE A 245 10.76 -4.73 2.89
C PHE A 245 10.30 -5.36 4.21
N PRO A 246 10.09 -4.62 5.31
CA PRO A 246 9.62 -5.22 6.56
C PRO A 246 8.24 -5.88 6.41
N GLN A 247 7.32 -5.23 5.69
CA GLN A 247 5.96 -5.73 5.48
C GLN A 247 5.96 -6.98 4.59
N LEU A 248 6.76 -6.98 3.52
CA LEU A 248 6.94 -8.11 2.62
C LEU A 248 7.56 -9.30 3.36
N PHE A 249 8.64 -9.08 4.11
CA PHE A 249 9.33 -10.10 4.89
C PHE A 249 8.40 -10.74 5.92
N LEU A 250 7.72 -9.94 6.73
CA LEU A 250 6.77 -10.43 7.73
C LEU A 250 5.63 -11.22 7.06
N GLY A 251 5.07 -10.70 5.97
CA GLY A 251 4.00 -11.36 5.22
C GLY A 251 4.42 -12.73 4.69
N ILE A 252 5.61 -12.83 4.09
CA ILE A 252 6.17 -14.11 3.61
C ILE A 252 6.37 -15.09 4.78
N CYS A 253 6.94 -14.63 5.90
CA CYS A 253 7.11 -15.48 7.08
C CYS A 253 5.79 -16.06 7.59
N VAL A 254 4.74 -15.23 7.66
CA VAL A 254 3.40 -15.67 8.08
C VAL A 254 2.82 -16.70 7.10
N ILE A 255 2.93 -16.47 5.79
CA ILE A 255 2.44 -17.39 4.76
C ILE A 255 3.15 -18.75 4.86
N LEU A 256 4.48 -18.74 4.99
CA LEU A 256 5.27 -19.96 5.11
C LEU A 256 4.94 -20.73 6.40
N LEU A 257 4.76 -20.03 7.51
CA LEU A 257 4.39 -20.62 8.80
C LEU A 257 3.01 -21.28 8.72
N LEU A 258 2.00 -20.60 8.19
CA LEU A 258 0.64 -21.16 8.05
C LEU A 258 0.61 -22.35 7.10
N THR A 259 1.32 -22.27 5.99
CA THR A 259 1.43 -23.36 5.03
C THR A 259 2.15 -24.56 5.64
N GLY A 260 3.27 -24.35 6.32
CA GLY A 260 4.02 -25.39 7.02
C GLY A 260 3.21 -26.06 8.12
N LEU A 261 2.50 -25.27 8.94
CA LEU A 261 1.61 -25.78 9.99
C LEU A 261 0.52 -26.68 9.39
N THR A 262 -0.08 -26.28 8.26
CA THR A 262 -1.10 -27.08 7.57
C THR A 262 -0.53 -28.43 7.09
N VAL A 263 0.68 -28.42 6.54
CA VAL A 263 1.35 -29.67 6.13
C VAL A 263 1.58 -30.59 7.34
N VAL A 264 2.08 -30.05 8.44
CA VAL A 264 2.33 -30.81 9.68
C VAL A 264 1.04 -31.43 10.20
N ILE A 265 -0.06 -30.67 10.26
CA ILE A 265 -1.37 -31.19 10.69
C ILE A 265 -1.81 -32.37 9.81
N LEU A 266 -1.73 -32.23 8.48
CA LEU A 266 -2.13 -33.28 7.56
C LEU A 266 -1.25 -34.55 7.68
N VAL A 267 0.04 -34.39 7.95
CA VAL A 267 0.95 -35.52 8.21
C VAL A 267 0.58 -36.23 9.53
N ILE A 268 0.31 -35.47 10.59
CA ILE A 268 -0.11 -36.03 11.88
C ILE A 268 -1.42 -36.81 11.74
N GLU A 269 -2.41 -36.26 11.04
CA GLU A 269 -3.70 -36.94 10.79
C GLU A 269 -3.51 -38.26 10.04
N ARG A 270 -2.72 -38.28 8.98
CA ARG A 270 -2.40 -39.51 8.25
C ARG A 270 -1.70 -40.55 9.14
N HIS A 271 -0.73 -40.12 9.94
CA HIS A 271 -0.03 -41.00 10.88
C HIS A 271 -0.98 -41.60 11.91
N ARG A 272 -1.86 -40.76 12.47
CA ARG A 272 -2.86 -41.19 13.43
C ARG A 272 -3.81 -42.25 12.85
N ASP A 273 -4.26 -42.06 11.62
CA ASP A 273 -5.15 -43.02 10.97
C ASP A 273 -4.44 -44.35 10.66
N THR A 274 -3.17 -44.28 10.27
CA THR A 274 -2.35 -45.48 10.08
C THR A 274 -2.14 -46.24 11.40
N LEU A 275 -1.77 -45.53 12.47
CA LEU A 275 -1.60 -46.13 13.80
C LEU A 275 -2.89 -46.75 14.34
N LYS A 276 -4.04 -46.07 14.11
CA LYS A 276 -5.35 -46.65 14.46
C LYS A 276 -5.60 -47.97 13.73
N LYS A 277 -5.40 -47.98 12.41
CA LYS A 277 -5.57 -49.24 11.63
C LYS A 277 -4.67 -50.35 12.15
N MET A 278 -3.39 -50.09 12.36
CA MET A 278 -2.45 -51.07 12.91
C MET A 278 -2.85 -51.54 14.32
N ALA A 279 -3.45 -50.71 15.13
CA ALA A 279 -3.88 -51.04 16.49
C ALA A 279 -5.13 -51.94 16.53
N ILE A 280 -5.96 -51.95 15.47
CA ILE A 280 -7.25 -52.63 15.46
C ILE A 280 -7.34 -53.77 14.40
N THR A 281 -6.30 -53.97 13.59
CA THR A 281 -6.27 -55.04 12.58
C THR A 281 -5.16 -56.06 12.88
N ASP A 282 -5.38 -57.32 12.45
CA ASP A 282 -4.35 -58.36 12.42
C ASP A 282 -3.44 -58.17 11.20
N PRO A 283 -2.10 -58.08 11.37
CA PRO A 283 -1.19 -57.77 10.28
C PRO A 283 -1.05 -58.87 9.25
N LEU A 284 -1.37 -60.11 9.59
CA LEU A 284 -1.25 -61.25 8.68
C LEU A 284 -2.45 -61.34 7.76
N THR A 285 -3.66 -61.23 8.30
CA THR A 285 -4.92 -61.53 7.61
C THR A 285 -5.64 -60.27 7.13
N GLY A 286 -5.34 -59.07 7.72
CA GLY A 286 -6.03 -57.82 7.45
C GLY A 286 -7.42 -57.71 8.11
N LEU A 287 -7.88 -58.78 8.78
CA LEU A 287 -9.10 -58.74 9.60
C LEU A 287 -8.92 -57.86 10.82
N LEU A 288 -10.02 -57.61 11.55
CA LEU A 288 -9.88 -57.03 12.89
C LEU A 288 -9.08 -57.93 13.80
N ASN A 289 -8.27 -57.37 14.66
CA ASN A 289 -7.75 -58.06 15.81
C ASN A 289 -8.78 -58.03 16.94
N ARG A 290 -8.52 -58.74 18.08
CA ARG A 290 -9.42 -58.80 19.21
C ARG A 290 -9.85 -57.40 19.72
N LYS A 291 -8.92 -56.43 19.75
CA LYS A 291 -9.24 -55.07 20.19
C LYS A 291 -10.19 -54.38 19.19
N GLY A 292 -9.92 -54.50 17.88
CA GLY A 292 -10.78 -53.92 16.85
C GLY A 292 -12.17 -54.54 16.85
N PHE A 293 -12.24 -55.85 17.10
CA PHE A 293 -13.50 -56.56 17.24
C PHE A 293 -14.33 -56.02 18.44
N ASP A 294 -13.72 -55.94 19.62
CA ASP A 294 -14.38 -55.40 20.83
C ASP A 294 -14.88 -53.96 20.62
N GLU A 295 -14.08 -53.12 19.94
CA GLU A 295 -14.47 -51.75 19.63
C GLU A 295 -15.66 -51.66 18.68
N GLN A 296 -15.68 -52.50 17.64
CA GLN A 296 -16.79 -52.57 16.67
C GLN A 296 -18.06 -53.14 17.30
N LEU A 297 -17.92 -54.21 18.04
CA LEU A 297 -19.04 -54.84 18.74
C LEU A 297 -19.70 -53.86 19.73
N LYS A 298 -18.91 -53.11 20.50
CA LYS A 298 -19.45 -52.07 21.39
C LYS A 298 -20.25 -51.02 20.65
N LYS A 299 -19.81 -50.61 19.45
CA LYS A 299 -20.54 -49.64 18.66
C LYS A 299 -21.91 -50.16 18.20
N VAL A 300 -21.95 -51.43 17.74
CA VAL A 300 -23.22 -52.06 17.35
C VAL A 300 -24.17 -52.18 18.52
N MET A 301 -23.66 -52.61 19.68
CA MET A 301 -24.49 -52.78 20.91
C MET A 301 -24.95 -51.45 21.54
N GLN A 302 -24.28 -50.34 21.24
CA GLN A 302 -24.69 -48.99 21.71
C GLN A 302 -25.69 -48.31 20.76
N GLY A 303 -25.87 -48.79 19.51
CA GLY A 303 -26.69 -48.14 18.47
C GLY A 303 -28.19 -48.49 18.60
N ASP A 304 -28.55 -49.75 18.69
CA ASP A 304 -29.94 -50.22 18.81
C ASP A 304 -30.05 -51.36 19.77
N LEU A 305 -30.90 -51.26 20.76
CA LEU A 305 -31.12 -52.24 21.84
C LEU A 305 -31.88 -53.52 21.36
N HIS A 306 -32.37 -53.53 20.14
CA HIS A 306 -33.22 -54.59 19.59
C HIS A 306 -32.53 -55.37 18.44
N ILE A 307 -31.24 -55.14 18.21
CA ILE A 307 -30.50 -55.85 17.15
C ILE A 307 -30.18 -57.28 17.64
N HIS A 308 -30.61 -58.25 16.84
CA HIS A 308 -30.21 -59.65 17.05
C HIS A 308 -28.79 -59.86 16.48
N CYS A 309 -27.90 -60.38 17.33
CA CYS A 309 -26.54 -60.70 16.91
C CYS A 309 -26.21 -62.14 17.24
N VAL A 310 -25.62 -62.84 16.31
CA VAL A 310 -25.14 -64.22 16.53
C VAL A 310 -23.61 -64.23 16.50
N GLY A 311 -22.99 -64.66 17.56
CA GLY A 311 -21.54 -64.85 17.66
C GLY A 311 -21.12 -66.23 17.08
N ILE A 312 -20.08 -66.24 16.30
CA ILE A 312 -19.48 -67.45 15.72
C ILE A 312 -18.02 -67.48 16.14
N GLN A 313 -17.55 -68.62 16.54
CA GLN A 313 -16.12 -68.88 16.77
C GLN A 313 -15.71 -70.05 15.84
N MET A 314 -14.56 -69.91 15.21
CA MET A 314 -13.98 -70.87 14.29
C MET A 314 -12.52 -71.05 14.58
N ASP A 315 -12.05 -72.27 14.30
CA ASP A 315 -10.65 -72.67 14.43
C ASP A 315 -10.27 -73.52 13.23
N ILE A 316 -8.99 -73.50 12.83
CA ILE A 316 -8.52 -74.38 11.73
C ILE A 316 -8.15 -75.73 12.32
N ASP A 317 -8.83 -76.77 11.85
CA ASP A 317 -8.57 -78.16 12.29
C ASP A 317 -7.12 -78.56 12.02
N ASP A 318 -6.48 -79.15 13.07
CA ASP A 318 -5.09 -79.62 13.00
C ASP A 318 -4.08 -78.56 12.51
N PHE A 319 -4.29 -77.21 12.78
CA PHE A 319 -3.43 -76.11 12.29
C PHE A 319 -1.95 -76.32 12.67
N LYS A 320 -1.69 -76.84 13.86
CA LYS A 320 -0.34 -77.20 14.26
C LYS A 320 0.29 -78.26 13.35
N PHE A 321 -0.47 -79.26 12.91
CA PHE A 321 0.01 -80.24 11.95
C PHE A 321 0.34 -79.65 10.58
N ILE A 322 -0.46 -78.66 10.11
CA ILE A 322 -0.18 -77.92 8.89
C ILE A 322 1.17 -77.26 9.00
N ASN A 323 1.42 -76.57 10.13
CA ASN A 323 2.70 -75.83 10.36
C ASN A 323 3.89 -76.80 10.44
N ASP A 324 3.73 -77.91 11.20
CA ASP A 324 4.81 -78.88 11.42
C ASP A 324 5.19 -79.62 10.13
N MET A 325 4.22 -79.97 9.28
CA MET A 325 4.43 -80.73 8.03
C MET A 325 4.82 -79.87 6.82
N TYR A 326 4.23 -78.65 6.68
CA TYR A 326 4.37 -77.86 5.49
C TYR A 326 5.10 -76.53 5.74
N GLY A 327 5.38 -76.22 7.00
CA GLY A 327 6.05 -75.01 7.41
C GLY A 327 5.12 -73.80 7.62
N HIS A 328 5.57 -72.83 8.41
CA HIS A 328 4.77 -71.63 8.80
C HIS A 328 4.29 -70.79 7.62
N VAL A 329 5.01 -70.80 6.49
CA VAL A 329 4.59 -70.04 5.29
C VAL A 329 3.28 -70.59 4.72
N VAL A 330 3.10 -71.93 4.79
CA VAL A 330 1.88 -72.61 4.33
C VAL A 330 0.74 -72.37 5.34
N GLY A 331 1.05 -72.44 6.65
CA GLY A 331 0.08 -72.08 7.69
C GLY A 331 -0.41 -70.64 7.56
N ASP A 332 0.50 -69.70 7.29
CA ASP A 332 0.14 -68.28 7.04
C ASP A 332 -0.76 -68.13 5.79
N ALA A 333 -0.52 -68.96 4.77
CA ALA A 333 -1.38 -68.99 3.56
C ALA A 333 -2.78 -69.52 3.89
N ALA A 334 -2.90 -70.56 4.73
CA ALA A 334 -4.20 -71.08 5.20
C ALA A 334 -4.99 -70.04 5.97
N LEU A 335 -4.32 -69.34 6.90
CA LEU A 335 -4.94 -68.23 7.68
C LEU A 335 -5.43 -67.10 6.78
N LYS A 336 -4.63 -66.71 5.77
CA LYS A 336 -5.02 -65.67 4.80
C LYS A 336 -6.20 -66.11 3.93
N SER A 337 -6.19 -67.38 3.49
CA SER A 337 -7.28 -67.94 2.70
C SER A 337 -8.59 -67.97 3.48
N LEU A 338 -8.58 -68.45 4.74
CA LEU A 338 -9.76 -68.44 5.60
C LEU A 338 -10.28 -67.01 5.84
N ALA A 339 -9.38 -66.09 6.08
CA ALA A 339 -9.76 -64.68 6.27
C ALA A 339 -10.46 -64.06 5.06
N GLN A 340 -9.95 -64.34 3.84
CA GLN A 340 -10.57 -63.91 2.58
C GLN A 340 -11.93 -64.56 2.35
N ASP A 341 -12.04 -65.85 2.64
CA ASP A 341 -13.30 -66.56 2.53
C ASP A 341 -14.35 -65.99 3.49
N MET A 342 -13.98 -65.73 4.74
CA MET A 342 -14.86 -65.14 5.74
C MET A 342 -15.34 -63.75 5.29
N GLN A 343 -14.42 -62.88 4.81
CA GLN A 343 -14.77 -61.57 4.31
C GLN A 343 -15.73 -61.60 3.13
N SER A 344 -15.48 -62.54 2.22
CA SER A 344 -16.29 -62.69 1.01
C SER A 344 -17.68 -63.28 1.28
N TYR A 345 -17.77 -64.19 2.25
CA TYR A 345 -19.00 -64.92 2.53
C TYR A 345 -19.94 -64.21 3.50
N PHE A 346 -19.39 -63.66 4.59
CA PHE A 346 -20.24 -63.04 5.64
C PHE A 346 -20.61 -61.58 5.37
N ASN A 347 -19.99 -60.95 4.38
CA ASN A 347 -20.27 -59.60 3.85
C ASN A 347 -20.36 -58.42 4.88
N ASP A 348 -20.90 -57.27 4.45
CA ASP A 348 -20.82 -55.98 5.14
C ASP A 348 -21.58 -55.92 6.48
N ASN A 349 -22.51 -56.83 6.76
CA ASN A 349 -23.27 -56.91 8.02
C ASN A 349 -22.62 -57.80 9.08
N SER A 350 -21.35 -58.05 8.97
CA SER A 350 -20.63 -58.88 9.93
C SER A 350 -19.36 -58.20 10.47
N ILE A 351 -19.03 -58.47 11.71
CA ILE A 351 -17.77 -58.04 12.32
C ILE A 351 -16.89 -59.30 12.41
N ILE A 352 -15.80 -59.35 11.67
CA ILE A 352 -14.93 -60.51 11.56
C ILE A 352 -13.56 -60.17 12.14
N CYS A 353 -13.02 -61.05 12.97
CA CYS A 353 -11.69 -60.88 13.55
C CYS A 353 -10.90 -62.19 13.59
N ARG A 354 -9.60 -62.03 13.71
CA ARG A 354 -8.69 -63.09 14.12
C ARG A 354 -8.25 -62.77 15.56
N ASN A 355 -8.55 -63.68 16.50
CA ASN A 355 -8.23 -63.49 17.93
C ASN A 355 -6.73 -63.71 18.21
N GLY A 356 -6.09 -64.59 17.45
CA GLY A 356 -4.69 -64.97 17.55
C GLY A 356 -4.53 -66.46 17.16
N GLY A 357 -3.32 -66.85 16.75
CA GLY A 357 -3.09 -68.19 16.28
C GLY A 357 -3.99 -68.55 15.08
N ASP A 358 -4.77 -69.61 15.25
CA ASP A 358 -5.74 -70.18 14.29
C ASP A 358 -7.22 -69.80 14.62
N GLU A 359 -7.44 -69.05 15.72
CA GLU A 359 -8.78 -68.69 16.18
C GLU A 359 -9.36 -67.48 15.47
N PHE A 360 -10.55 -67.62 14.91
CA PHE A 360 -11.34 -66.58 14.27
C PHE A 360 -12.68 -66.41 14.96
N SER A 361 -13.19 -65.18 14.95
CA SER A 361 -14.54 -64.88 15.43
C SER A 361 -15.29 -64.04 14.42
N ALA A 362 -16.58 -64.21 14.35
CA ALA A 362 -17.48 -63.37 13.61
C ALA A 362 -18.74 -63.05 14.42
N ILE A 363 -19.25 -61.83 14.28
CA ILE A 363 -20.59 -61.45 14.71
C ILE A 363 -21.41 -61.16 13.48
N LEU A 364 -22.50 -61.93 13.32
CA LEU A 364 -23.52 -61.62 12.32
C LEU A 364 -24.56 -60.68 12.95
N VAL A 365 -24.64 -59.48 12.41
CA VAL A 365 -25.54 -58.42 12.92
C VAL A 365 -26.89 -58.54 12.18
N ASP A 366 -28.00 -58.33 12.90
CA ASP A 366 -29.37 -58.43 12.40
C ASP A 366 -29.66 -59.80 11.74
N THR A 367 -29.23 -60.86 12.41
CA THR A 367 -29.33 -62.24 11.89
C THR A 367 -29.94 -63.15 12.99
N THR A 368 -30.93 -63.95 12.64
CA THR A 368 -31.52 -64.91 13.54
C THR A 368 -30.61 -66.17 13.72
N GLU A 369 -30.77 -66.90 14.82
CA GLU A 369 -29.98 -68.12 15.07
C GLU A 369 -30.15 -69.16 13.93
N GLU A 370 -31.36 -69.28 13.41
CA GLU A 370 -31.64 -70.28 12.31
C GLU A 370 -30.97 -69.89 10.98
N GLU A 371 -30.95 -68.59 10.66
CA GLU A 371 -30.23 -68.09 9.49
C GLU A 371 -28.73 -68.20 9.65
N ALA A 372 -28.20 -67.89 10.84
CA ALA A 372 -26.79 -68.05 11.14
C ALA A 372 -26.34 -69.52 11.03
N ARG A 373 -27.12 -70.44 11.58
CA ARG A 373 -26.85 -71.89 11.51
C ARG A 373 -26.75 -72.36 10.04
N LYS A 374 -27.69 -72.00 9.20
CA LYS A 374 -27.66 -72.32 7.76
C LYS A 374 -26.41 -71.76 7.06
N LYS A 375 -26.07 -70.49 7.35
CA LYS A 375 -24.86 -69.84 6.77
C LYS A 375 -23.59 -70.55 7.22
N ILE A 376 -23.48 -70.89 8.49
CA ILE A 376 -22.29 -71.60 9.03
C ILE A 376 -22.14 -72.96 8.40
N GLU A 377 -23.23 -73.81 8.36
CA GLU A 377 -23.21 -75.08 7.73
C GLU A 377 -22.76 -75.04 6.25
N GLN A 378 -23.25 -74.08 5.49
CA GLN A 378 -22.83 -73.87 4.11
C GLN A 378 -21.38 -73.41 4.00
N PHE A 379 -20.93 -72.54 4.92
CA PHE A 379 -19.54 -72.05 4.94
C PHE A 379 -18.54 -73.16 5.28
N THR A 380 -18.84 -74.02 6.27
CA THR A 380 -17.95 -75.11 6.68
C THR A 380 -17.86 -76.22 5.65
N LEU A 381 -18.92 -76.44 4.85
CA LEU A 381 -18.92 -77.42 3.79
C LEU A 381 -18.13 -77.05 2.54
N GLN A 382 -17.68 -75.75 2.46
CA GLN A 382 -16.86 -75.34 1.29
C GLN A 382 -15.47 -75.92 1.36
N PRO A 383 -15.01 -76.61 0.29
CA PRO A 383 -13.67 -77.15 0.24
C PRO A 383 -12.62 -76.06 0.20
N ARG A 384 -11.64 -76.12 1.09
CA ARG A 384 -10.53 -75.13 1.18
C ARG A 384 -9.24 -75.85 0.88
N HIS A 385 -8.41 -75.24 0.09
CA HIS A 385 -7.13 -75.79 -0.33
C HIS A 385 -6.03 -74.76 -0.18
N ILE A 386 -4.86 -75.23 0.18
CA ILE A 386 -3.61 -74.46 0.16
C ILE A 386 -2.68 -75.03 -0.85
N THR A 387 -1.98 -74.24 -1.61
CA THR A 387 -1.00 -74.67 -2.61
C THR A 387 0.39 -74.71 -1.95
N TYR A 388 0.98 -75.92 -2.04
CA TYR A 388 2.36 -76.16 -1.60
C TYR A 388 3.10 -77.06 -2.57
N ASN A 389 4.30 -76.69 -3.02
CA ASN A 389 5.14 -77.41 -3.97
C ASN A 389 4.39 -77.93 -5.24
N GLY A 390 3.43 -77.07 -5.72
CA GLY A 390 2.64 -77.42 -6.92
C GLY A 390 1.49 -78.38 -6.68
N GLY A 391 1.25 -78.80 -5.45
CA GLY A 391 0.10 -79.63 -5.03
C GLY A 391 -0.92 -78.80 -4.25
N GLU A 392 -2.20 -79.19 -4.37
CA GLU A 392 -3.30 -78.63 -3.55
C GLU A 392 -3.54 -79.51 -2.33
N HIS A 393 -3.54 -78.97 -1.16
CA HIS A 393 -3.76 -79.71 0.09
C HIS A 393 -5.02 -79.12 0.78
N PRO A 394 -6.00 -80.04 1.08
CA PRO A 394 -7.21 -79.58 1.76
C PRO A 394 -6.94 -79.20 3.23
N PHE A 395 -7.68 -78.21 3.76
CA PHE A 395 -7.76 -77.96 5.18
C PHE A 395 -9.24 -77.67 5.59
N TYR A 396 -9.51 -77.90 6.85
CA TYR A 396 -10.87 -77.86 7.40
C TYR A 396 -10.94 -76.85 8.56
N ILE A 397 -12.16 -76.48 8.92
CA ILE A 397 -12.45 -75.53 10.01
C ILE A 397 -13.58 -76.05 10.87
#